data_7dda07024b935879949d5eb298162a79
#
_entry.id   7dda07024b935879949d5eb298162a79
#
_cell.length_a   1.000
_cell.length_b   1.000
_cell.length_c   1.000
_cell.angle_alpha   90.00
_cell.angle_beta   90.00
_cell.angle_gamma   90.00
#
_symmetry.space_group_name_H-M   'P 1'
#
loop_
_entity.id
_entity.type
_entity.pdbx_description
1 polymer ?
#
loop_
_entity_poly.entity_id
_entity_poly.type
_entity_poly.pdbx_seq_one_letter_code
_entity_poly.pdbx_strand_id
1 'polypeptide(L)'
;NETLALSDALIAELKAADVLVIGMPVYNFGVTAPLKAWIDQICRVGETFAYTAEGPQGLAGAKRVIVAYASGGVPLGAAVDMASAYLKTVLGFIGITDVTFVAAEGVAMGEEAAIERATAQISALAA
;
A
#
# COMPACT_ATOMS: atom_id res chain seq x y z
N ASN A 1 -12.61 21.13 11.68
CA ASN A 1 -13.35 20.20 12.52
C ASN A 1 -12.36 19.26 13.22
N GLU A 2 -12.35 19.29 14.54
CA GLU A 2 -11.43 18.52 15.37
C GLU A 2 -11.52 17.01 15.12
N THR A 3 -12.71 16.52 14.80
CA THR A 3 -12.96 15.11 14.46
C THR A 3 -12.23 14.66 13.20
N LEU A 4 -11.97 15.57 12.26
CA LEU A 4 -11.30 15.27 10.99
C LEU A 4 -9.83 15.69 10.98
N ALA A 5 -9.29 16.19 12.08
CA ALA A 5 -7.93 16.74 12.13
C ALA A 5 -6.87 15.70 11.72
N LEU A 6 -6.99 14.46 12.21
CA LEU A 6 -6.08 13.40 11.85
C LEU A 6 -6.19 13.05 10.34
N SER A 7 -7.40 12.89 9.85
CA SER A 7 -7.65 12.63 8.42
C SER A 7 -7.08 13.75 7.55
N ASP A 8 -7.31 15.02 7.93
CA ASP A 8 -6.78 16.19 7.21
C ASP A 8 -5.26 16.16 7.15
N ALA A 9 -4.58 15.85 8.25
CA ALA A 9 -3.13 15.79 8.34
C ALA A 9 -2.56 14.65 7.47
N LEU A 10 -3.16 13.46 7.54
CA LEU A 10 -2.72 12.30 6.77
C LEU A 10 -2.95 12.49 5.26
N ILE A 11 -4.04 13.11 4.86
CA ILE A 11 -4.32 13.43 3.46
C ILE A 11 -3.35 14.48 2.95
N ALA A 12 -3.05 15.51 3.72
CA ALA A 12 -2.08 16.53 3.35
C ALA A 12 -0.69 15.92 3.15
N GLU A 13 -0.26 15.03 4.04
CA GLU A 13 1.00 14.28 3.91
C GLU A 13 1.01 13.42 2.65
N LEU A 14 -0.06 12.68 2.39
CA LEU A 14 -0.20 11.87 1.18
C LEU A 14 -0.08 12.72 -0.08
N LYS A 15 -0.81 13.83 -0.15
CA LYS A 15 -0.82 14.72 -1.33
C LYS A 15 0.54 15.38 -1.58
N ALA A 16 1.28 15.69 -0.52
CA ALA A 16 2.60 16.32 -0.62
C ALA A 16 3.71 15.36 -1.03
N ALA A 17 3.54 14.06 -0.85
CA ALA A 17 4.55 13.08 -1.16
C ALA A 17 4.63 12.79 -2.66
N ASP A 18 5.84 12.67 -3.20
CA ASP A 18 6.09 12.17 -4.56
C ASP A 18 6.28 10.66 -4.57
N VAL A 19 6.87 10.13 -3.51
CA VAL A 19 7.11 8.70 -3.31
C VAL A 19 6.52 8.29 -1.97
N LEU A 20 5.77 7.20 -1.97
CA LEU A 20 5.20 6.59 -0.79
C LEU A 20 5.87 5.24 -0.55
N VAL A 21 6.32 5.00 0.67
CA VAL A 21 6.84 3.70 1.09
C VAL A 21 5.91 3.12 2.14
N ILE A 22 5.35 1.96 1.87
CA ILE A 22 4.39 1.29 2.75
C ILE A 22 4.99 -0.03 3.23
N GLY A 23 5.18 -0.17 4.53
CA GLY A 23 5.48 -1.47 5.15
C GLY A 23 4.20 -2.28 5.29
N MET A 24 4.18 -3.48 4.71
CA MET A 24 2.98 -4.33 4.72
C MET A 24 3.33 -5.77 5.09
N PRO A 25 3.48 -6.08 6.36
CA PRO A 25 3.49 -7.48 6.80
C PRO A 25 2.10 -8.08 6.61
N VAL A 26 2.06 -9.34 6.20
CA VAL A 26 0.80 -10.07 6.03
C VAL A 26 0.43 -10.73 7.35
N TYR A 27 -0.68 -10.33 7.92
CA TYR A 27 -1.24 -10.92 9.13
C TYR A 27 -2.59 -11.57 8.79
N ASN A 28 -2.68 -12.88 8.98
CA ASN A 28 -3.90 -13.63 8.69
C ASN A 28 -4.44 -13.35 7.27
N PHE A 29 -3.55 -13.43 6.27
CA PHE A 29 -3.82 -13.22 4.84
C PHE A 29 -4.15 -11.77 4.45
N GLY A 30 -4.21 -10.84 5.37
CA GLY A 30 -4.63 -9.48 5.12
C GLY A 30 -3.62 -8.43 5.58
N VAL A 31 -4.05 -7.19 5.55
CA VAL A 31 -3.28 -6.04 6.03
C VAL A 31 -3.35 -5.94 7.54
N THR A 32 -2.39 -5.24 8.15
CA THR A 32 -2.41 -4.97 9.59
C THR A 32 -3.53 -3.98 9.95
N ALA A 33 -3.95 -4.01 11.21
CA ALA A 33 -4.95 -3.05 11.71
C ALA A 33 -4.51 -1.59 11.56
N PRO A 34 -3.26 -1.20 11.87
CA PRO A 34 -2.80 0.17 11.64
C PRO A 34 -2.84 0.59 10.16
N LEU A 35 -2.47 -0.29 9.22
CA LEU A 35 -2.56 0.03 7.80
C LEU A 35 -4.01 0.21 7.36
N LYS A 36 -4.92 -0.64 7.82
CA LYS A 36 -6.35 -0.50 7.54
C LYS A 36 -6.89 0.83 8.10
N ALA A 37 -6.50 1.20 9.31
CA ALA A 37 -6.90 2.46 9.93
C ALA A 37 -6.39 3.66 9.11
N TRP A 38 -5.14 3.62 8.63
CA TRP A 38 -4.59 4.66 7.76
C TRP A 38 -5.39 4.79 6.47
N ILE A 39 -5.69 3.67 5.82
CA ILE A 39 -6.51 3.64 4.61
C ILE A 39 -7.88 4.29 4.85
N ASP A 40 -8.52 3.96 5.95
CA ASP A 40 -9.83 4.51 6.29
C ASP A 40 -9.79 6.01 6.59
N GLN A 41 -8.66 6.53 7.06
CA GLN A 41 -8.47 7.97 7.26
C GLN A 41 -8.21 8.73 5.97
N ILE A 42 -7.48 8.15 5.02
CA ILE A 42 -7.10 8.86 3.79
C ILE A 42 -8.13 8.74 2.67
N CYS A 43 -8.98 7.72 2.67
CA CYS A 43 -10.03 7.57 1.67
C CYS A 43 -11.23 8.44 2.04
N ARG A 44 -11.28 9.63 1.46
CA ARG A 44 -12.31 10.62 1.79
C ARG A 44 -12.85 11.27 0.51
N VAL A 45 -14.18 11.23 0.38
CA VAL A 45 -14.84 11.82 -0.79
C VAL A 45 -14.58 13.31 -0.89
N GLY A 46 -14.27 13.77 -2.09
CA GLY A 46 -13.90 15.17 -2.36
C GLY A 46 -12.44 15.49 -2.10
N GLU A 47 -11.69 14.60 -1.42
CA GLU A 47 -10.28 14.80 -1.10
C GLU A 47 -9.36 13.85 -1.87
N THR A 48 -9.59 12.56 -1.79
CA THR A 48 -8.77 11.54 -2.46
C THR A 48 -9.51 10.80 -3.57
N PHE A 49 -10.81 10.93 -3.61
CA PHE A 49 -11.63 10.42 -4.71
C PHE A 49 -12.93 11.24 -4.84
N ALA A 50 -13.57 11.15 -6.00
CA ALA A 50 -14.88 11.75 -6.24
C ALA A 50 -15.71 10.81 -7.10
N TYR A 51 -17.03 10.94 -6.99
CA TYR A 51 -17.96 10.27 -7.90
C TYR A 51 -18.32 11.20 -9.03
N THR A 52 -18.19 10.72 -10.27
CA THR A 52 -18.51 11.46 -11.49
C THR A 52 -19.57 10.73 -12.29
N ALA A 53 -20.07 11.38 -13.34
CA ALA A 53 -21.04 10.76 -14.27
C ALA A 53 -20.45 9.51 -14.94
N GLU A 54 -19.13 9.44 -15.10
CA GLU A 54 -18.40 8.33 -15.70
C GLU A 54 -17.95 7.28 -14.66
N GLY A 55 -18.26 7.49 -13.39
CA GLY A 55 -17.87 6.62 -12.29
C GLY A 55 -16.89 7.27 -11.31
N PRO A 56 -16.33 6.50 -10.39
CA PRO A 56 -15.36 7.02 -9.43
C PRO A 56 -14.08 7.53 -10.11
N GLN A 57 -13.55 8.64 -9.58
CA GLN A 57 -12.29 9.23 -10.03
C GLN A 57 -11.34 9.41 -8.84
N GLY A 58 -10.10 8.97 -8.98
CA GLY A 58 -9.05 9.18 -7.98
C GLY A 58 -8.51 10.60 -8.04
N LEU A 59 -8.25 11.19 -6.87
CA LEU A 59 -7.79 12.57 -6.70
C LEU A 59 -6.48 12.70 -5.94
N ALA A 60 -5.85 11.59 -5.52
CA ALA A 60 -4.62 11.65 -4.73
C ALA A 60 -3.41 12.20 -5.51
N GLY A 61 -3.50 12.21 -6.82
CA GLY A 61 -2.42 12.63 -7.70
C GLY A 61 -1.46 11.49 -8.07
N ALA A 62 -0.63 11.73 -9.08
CA ALA A 62 0.35 10.75 -9.53
C ALA A 62 1.48 10.63 -8.50
N LYS A 63 1.75 9.39 -8.05
CA LYS A 63 2.78 9.07 -7.08
C LYS A 63 3.38 7.72 -7.41
N ARG A 64 4.64 7.53 -7.02
CA ARG A 64 5.26 6.22 -6.99
C ARG A 64 5.09 5.61 -5.60
N VAL A 65 4.56 4.39 -5.55
CA VAL A 65 4.42 3.65 -4.29
C VAL A 65 5.32 2.42 -4.32
N ILE A 66 6.10 2.26 -3.27
CA ILE A 66 6.93 1.07 -3.03
C ILE A 66 6.36 0.39 -1.79
N VAL A 67 5.97 -0.86 -1.92
CA VAL A 67 5.42 -1.66 -0.82
C VAL A 67 6.46 -2.68 -0.39
N ALA A 68 6.87 -2.60 0.87
CA ALA A 68 7.70 -3.61 1.50
C ALA A 68 6.79 -4.70 2.07
N TYR A 69 6.61 -5.76 1.29
CA TYR A 69 5.77 -6.91 1.62
C TYR A 69 6.57 -7.94 2.40
N ALA A 70 6.03 -8.45 3.48
CA ALA A 70 6.63 -9.54 4.23
C ALA A 70 5.57 -10.56 4.63
N SER A 71 5.86 -11.84 4.44
CA SER A 71 4.95 -12.92 4.84
C SER A 71 5.70 -14.13 5.36
N GLY A 72 5.09 -14.83 6.30
CA GLY A 72 5.60 -16.10 6.81
C GLY A 72 5.53 -17.21 5.76
N GLY A 73 4.44 -17.32 5.03
CA GLY A 73 4.24 -18.39 4.06
C GLY A 73 3.34 -18.06 2.88
N VAL A 74 2.77 -16.86 2.82
CA VAL A 74 1.89 -16.45 1.71
C VAL A 74 2.72 -15.80 0.60
N PRO A 75 2.85 -16.44 -0.58
CA PRO A 75 3.56 -15.81 -1.69
C PRO A 75 2.82 -14.57 -2.20
N LEU A 76 3.57 -13.55 -2.57
CA LEU A 76 3.02 -12.34 -3.19
C LEU A 76 2.24 -12.70 -4.45
N GLY A 77 1.00 -12.25 -4.51
CA GLY A 77 0.12 -12.49 -5.67
C GLY A 77 -0.58 -13.84 -5.68
N ALA A 78 -0.38 -14.69 -4.67
CA ALA A 78 -1.14 -15.92 -4.53
C ALA A 78 -2.63 -15.64 -4.33
N ALA A 79 -3.49 -16.61 -4.66
CA ALA A 79 -4.94 -16.46 -4.52
C ALA A 79 -5.38 -16.13 -3.08
N VAL A 80 -4.60 -16.58 -2.08
CA VAL A 80 -4.85 -16.30 -0.67
C VAL A 80 -4.19 -15.02 -0.15
N ASP A 81 -3.44 -14.31 -1.01
CA ASP A 81 -2.87 -13.01 -0.67
C ASP A 81 -3.94 -11.93 -0.80
N MET A 82 -4.67 -11.73 0.28
CA MET A 82 -5.70 -10.69 0.36
C MET A 82 -5.10 -9.31 0.65
N ALA A 83 -3.84 -9.26 1.08
CA ALA A 83 -3.19 -8.01 1.44
C ALA A 83 -2.78 -7.19 0.23
N SER A 84 -2.01 -7.75 -0.70
CA SER A 84 -1.56 -7.00 -1.89
C SER A 84 -2.72 -6.67 -2.82
N ALA A 85 -3.65 -7.59 -3.03
CA ALA A 85 -4.83 -7.36 -3.84
C ALA A 85 -5.70 -6.22 -3.28
N TYR A 86 -5.91 -6.22 -1.97
CA TYR A 86 -6.65 -5.16 -1.28
C TYR A 86 -5.97 -3.80 -1.42
N LEU A 87 -4.67 -3.73 -1.13
CA LEU A 87 -3.92 -2.48 -1.21
C LEU A 87 -3.90 -1.91 -2.63
N LYS A 88 -3.68 -2.75 -3.64
CA LYS A 88 -3.74 -2.33 -5.05
C LYS A 88 -5.11 -1.76 -5.42
N THR A 89 -6.17 -2.39 -4.95
CA THR A 89 -7.54 -1.94 -5.21
C THR A 89 -7.78 -0.55 -4.61
N VAL A 90 -7.38 -0.34 -3.36
CA VAL A 90 -7.54 0.95 -2.68
C VAL A 90 -6.71 2.04 -3.35
N LEU A 91 -5.42 1.77 -3.62
CA LEU A 91 -4.53 2.74 -4.26
C LEU A 91 -5.04 3.12 -5.65
N GLY A 92 -5.47 2.14 -6.45
CA GLY A 92 -6.07 2.38 -7.76
C GLY A 92 -7.35 3.22 -7.67
N PHE A 93 -8.17 2.99 -6.66
CA PHE A 93 -9.40 3.75 -6.43
C PHE A 93 -9.13 5.24 -6.18
N ILE A 94 -8.06 5.57 -5.46
CA ILE A 94 -7.66 6.97 -5.22
C ILE A 94 -6.74 7.53 -6.34
N GLY A 95 -6.49 6.76 -7.39
CA GLY A 95 -5.78 7.21 -8.59
C GLY A 95 -4.29 6.92 -8.63
N ILE A 96 -3.78 6.03 -7.76
CA ILE A 96 -2.38 5.64 -7.72
C ILE A 96 -2.21 4.26 -8.35
N THR A 97 -1.51 4.21 -9.50
CA THR A 97 -1.31 2.98 -10.28
C THR A 97 0.15 2.54 -10.39
N ASP A 98 1.10 3.42 -10.10
CA ASP A 98 2.54 3.10 -10.11
C ASP A 98 2.94 2.50 -8.75
N VAL A 99 2.72 1.19 -8.60
CA VAL A 99 2.95 0.45 -7.37
C VAL A 99 3.93 -0.69 -7.62
N THR A 100 5.04 -0.68 -6.88
CA THR A 100 6.06 -1.73 -6.93
C THR A 100 6.12 -2.44 -5.58
N PHE A 101 6.10 -3.77 -5.60
CA PHE A 101 6.25 -4.60 -4.41
C PHE A 101 7.67 -5.13 -4.31
N VAL A 102 8.25 -5.02 -3.12
CA VAL A 102 9.46 -5.72 -2.72
C VAL A 102 9.05 -6.75 -1.69
N ALA A 103 9.36 -8.03 -1.91
CA ALA A 103 8.80 -9.10 -1.11
C ALA A 103 9.84 -9.93 -0.38
N ALA A 104 9.73 -9.99 0.95
CA ALA A 104 10.35 -11.01 1.79
C ALA A 104 9.28 -12.06 2.10
N GLU A 105 9.11 -13.02 1.21
CA GLU A 105 8.09 -14.06 1.33
C GLU A 105 8.67 -15.40 1.75
N GLY A 106 7.88 -16.19 2.48
CA GLY A 106 8.34 -17.47 3.00
C GLY A 106 9.33 -17.34 4.16
N VAL A 107 9.25 -16.26 4.93
CA VAL A 107 10.16 -16.00 6.05
C VAL A 107 10.14 -17.13 7.08
N ALA A 108 8.99 -17.74 7.32
CA ALA A 108 8.86 -18.88 8.25
C ALA A 108 9.57 -20.16 7.74
N MET A 109 9.87 -20.23 6.44
CA MET A 109 10.51 -21.40 5.81
C MET A 109 11.99 -21.17 5.50
N GLY A 110 12.49 -19.94 5.66
CA GLY A 110 13.88 -19.59 5.36
C GLY A 110 14.08 -18.08 5.38
N GLU A 111 14.24 -17.52 6.59
CA GLU A 111 14.33 -16.08 6.81
C GLU A 111 15.48 -15.45 6.03
N GLU A 112 16.67 -16.01 6.14
CA GLU A 112 17.87 -15.46 5.50
C GLU A 112 17.73 -15.37 3.98
N ALA A 113 17.27 -16.43 3.34
CA ALA A 113 17.05 -16.44 1.90
C ALA A 113 15.94 -15.48 1.46
N ALA A 114 14.88 -15.34 2.26
CA ALA A 114 13.82 -14.39 1.99
C ALA A 114 14.32 -12.94 2.04
N ILE A 115 15.13 -12.62 3.04
CA ILE A 115 15.74 -11.28 3.19
C ILE A 115 16.72 -11.00 2.05
N GLU A 116 17.54 -11.96 1.65
CA GLU A 116 18.47 -11.82 0.52
C GLU A 116 17.73 -11.50 -0.78
N ARG A 117 16.63 -12.21 -1.07
CA ARG A 117 15.82 -11.95 -2.26
C ARG A 117 15.20 -10.56 -2.22
N ALA A 118 14.66 -10.14 -1.08
CA ALA A 118 14.08 -8.81 -0.91
C ALA A 118 15.14 -7.71 -1.06
N THR A 119 16.32 -7.91 -0.48
CA THR A 119 17.45 -6.98 -0.60
C THR A 119 17.88 -6.80 -2.05
N ALA A 120 17.94 -7.88 -2.82
CA ALA A 120 18.25 -7.82 -4.25
C ALA A 120 17.19 -7.02 -5.03
N GLN A 121 15.91 -7.16 -4.70
CA GLN A 121 14.84 -6.37 -5.30
C GLN A 121 14.98 -4.89 -4.98
N ILE A 122 15.32 -4.54 -3.74
CA ILE A 122 15.55 -3.15 -3.33
C ILE A 122 16.73 -2.56 -4.11
N SER A 123 17.82 -3.29 -4.23
CA SER A 123 19.01 -2.85 -4.99
C SER A 123 18.67 -2.60 -6.46
N ALA A 124 17.80 -3.42 -7.05
CA ALA A 124 17.34 -3.24 -8.42
C ALA A 124 16.50 -1.97 -8.61
N LEU A 125 15.76 -1.52 -7.59
CA LEU A 125 15.00 -0.26 -7.65
C LEU A 125 15.90 0.97 -7.71
N ALA A 126 17.11 0.88 -7.14
CA ALA A 126 18.08 1.98 -7.11
C ALA A 126 18.89 2.11 -8.40
N ALA A 127 18.80 1.14 -9.30
CA ALA A 127 19.55 1.09 -10.55
C ALA A 127 18.90 1.98 -11.64
#